data_52520c50c7e55dba5f7b8e0acf3e34ac
#
_entry.id   52520c50c7e55dba5f7b8e0acf3e34ac
#
_cell.length_a   1.000
_cell.length_b   1.000
_cell.length_c   1.000
_cell.angle_alpha   90.00
_cell.angle_beta   90.00
_cell.angle_gamma   90.00
#
_symmetry.space_group_name_H-M   'P 1'
#
loop_
_entity.id
_entity.type
_entity.pdbx_description
1 polymer ?
#
loop_
_entity_poly.entity_id
_entity_poly.type
_entity_poly.pdbx_seq_one_letter_code
_entity_poly.pdbx_strand_id
1 'polypeptide(L)'
;LEDPDGTRILYDPGFTVRGAGDPRLGKIDAVLLSHAHGDHLGPAHQATANAGACGKPAFAVKDVPNSNLATIAAGKQAKILAGSDMHLFLAGKVKAAGGDPKQVQLVRFGAMAKVGGVGVATVPAVHTNGVGPEFLDKGLGDMLRANGLTANLGPPVGYVLRFTNGLVVYLSGDTGITAEQDVVVRRHYKANLAVINIGDVFTTGPTEAAYVIDELVKPAAVIPSHANEVATQGGKVIPGTRTDRFMKAVHVPAHVPLSGRTMQFDGSGRCVAGC
;
A
#
# COMPACT_ATOMS: atom_id res chain seq x y z
N LEU A 1 2.80 -8.95 -3.47
CA LEU A 1 4.18 -9.12 -3.92
C LEU A 1 4.69 -10.49 -3.47
N GLU A 2 5.48 -11.13 -4.29
CA GLU A 2 6.03 -12.46 -4.01
C GLU A 2 7.51 -12.49 -4.40
N ASP A 3 8.34 -12.95 -3.48
CA ASP A 3 9.77 -13.16 -3.69
C ASP A 3 10.03 -14.53 -4.32
N PRO A 4 11.12 -14.73 -5.07
CA PRO A 4 11.50 -16.06 -5.59
C PRO A 4 11.66 -17.15 -4.52
N ASP A 5 11.91 -16.80 -3.27
CA ASP A 5 11.96 -17.75 -2.14
C ASP A 5 10.58 -18.17 -1.61
N GLY A 6 9.49 -17.63 -2.20
CA GLY A 6 8.11 -17.89 -1.82
C GLY A 6 7.58 -16.99 -0.70
N THR A 7 8.35 -16.01 -0.23
CA THR A 7 7.86 -15.01 0.74
C THR A 7 6.82 -14.11 0.09
N ARG A 8 5.64 -14.00 0.70
CA ARG A 8 4.51 -13.21 0.17
C ARG A 8 4.16 -12.04 1.08
N ILE A 9 4.13 -10.86 0.50
CA ILE A 9 3.83 -9.59 1.17
C ILE A 9 2.58 -8.96 0.57
N LEU A 10 1.61 -8.67 1.42
CA LEU A 10 0.42 -7.88 1.08
C LEU A 10 0.65 -6.43 1.48
N TYR A 11 0.34 -5.51 0.59
CA TYR A 11 0.54 -4.08 0.81
C TYR A 11 -0.79 -3.34 0.71
N ASP A 12 -1.11 -2.53 1.71
CA ASP A 12 -2.31 -1.69 1.79
C ASP A 12 -3.57 -2.38 1.22
N PRO A 13 -4.03 -3.50 1.82
CA PRO A 13 -5.13 -4.28 1.23
C PRO A 13 -6.43 -3.48 1.14
N GLY A 14 -6.62 -2.52 2.04
CA GLY A 14 -7.82 -1.69 2.10
C GLY A 14 -9.09 -2.53 2.02
N PHE A 15 -9.95 -2.21 1.08
CA PHE A 15 -11.17 -2.96 0.78
C PHE A 15 -11.12 -3.70 -0.56
N THR A 16 -9.96 -3.78 -1.22
CA THR A 16 -9.81 -4.35 -2.57
C THR A 16 -9.82 -5.88 -2.60
N VAL A 17 -9.71 -6.53 -1.46
CA VAL A 17 -9.76 -7.98 -1.30
C VAL A 17 -10.96 -8.40 -0.44
N ARG A 18 -11.37 -9.67 -0.57
CA ARG A 18 -12.54 -10.25 0.10
C ARG A 18 -12.31 -10.52 1.60
N GLY A 19 -11.17 -10.22 2.16
CA GLY A 19 -10.77 -10.62 3.50
C GLY A 19 -9.81 -11.81 3.50
N ALA A 20 -9.58 -12.43 4.65
CA ALA A 20 -8.64 -13.55 4.80
C ALA A 20 -8.96 -14.75 3.92
N GLY A 21 -10.22 -14.94 3.58
CA GLY A 21 -10.69 -16.03 2.69
C GLY A 21 -10.61 -15.71 1.20
N ASP A 22 -10.03 -14.60 0.78
CA ASP A 22 -9.86 -14.30 -0.65
C ASP A 22 -8.89 -15.30 -1.29
N PRO A 23 -9.34 -16.05 -2.34
CA PRO A 23 -8.52 -17.10 -2.93
C PRO A 23 -7.25 -16.60 -3.60
N ARG A 24 -7.17 -15.30 -3.92
CA ARG A 24 -5.96 -14.68 -4.50
C ARG A 24 -4.83 -14.54 -3.50
N LEU A 25 -5.15 -14.45 -2.21
CA LEU A 25 -4.14 -14.18 -1.18
C LEU A 25 -3.23 -15.39 -0.92
N GLY A 26 -3.78 -16.61 -0.91
CA GLY A 26 -3.01 -17.79 -0.53
C GLY A 26 -2.37 -17.62 0.86
N LYS A 27 -1.12 -18.04 1.00
CA LYS A 27 -0.26 -17.74 2.16
C LYS A 27 0.14 -16.26 2.10
N ILE A 28 0.16 -15.59 3.24
CA ILE A 28 0.72 -14.24 3.42
C ILE A 28 1.67 -14.28 4.61
N ASP A 29 2.91 -13.85 4.42
CA ASP A 29 3.94 -13.83 5.46
C ASP A 29 3.96 -12.49 6.20
N ALA A 30 3.67 -11.40 5.48
CA ALA A 30 3.54 -10.07 6.09
C ALA A 30 2.51 -9.20 5.38
N VAL A 31 1.96 -8.26 6.15
CA VAL A 31 1.11 -7.16 5.67
C VAL A 31 1.82 -5.84 6.00
N LEU A 32 1.85 -4.92 5.04
CA LEU A 32 2.40 -3.57 5.20
C LEU A 32 1.25 -2.58 5.20
N LEU A 33 1.33 -1.57 6.07
CA LEU A 33 0.40 -0.44 6.11
C LEU A 33 1.18 0.86 5.97
N SER A 34 0.86 1.64 4.94
CA SER A 34 1.47 2.96 4.72
C SER A 34 0.96 4.01 5.70
N HIS A 35 -0.35 4.04 5.93
CA HIS A 35 -1.02 4.96 6.84
C HIS A 35 -2.45 4.49 7.20
N ALA A 36 -3.08 5.14 8.16
CA ALA A 36 -4.30 4.63 8.80
C ALA A 36 -5.61 5.15 8.18
N HIS A 37 -5.60 5.62 6.93
CA HIS A 37 -6.85 5.99 6.26
C HIS A 37 -7.68 4.74 5.93
N GLY A 38 -9.00 4.94 5.80
CA GLY A 38 -9.96 3.86 5.64
C GLY A 38 -9.75 3.03 4.39
N ASP A 39 -9.35 3.63 3.28
CA ASP A 39 -9.07 2.96 2.03
C ASP A 39 -7.79 2.09 2.04
N HIS A 40 -6.94 2.21 3.08
CA HIS A 40 -5.78 1.36 3.34
C HIS A 40 -6.02 0.35 4.46
N LEU A 41 -6.67 0.77 5.56
CA LEU A 41 -7.05 -0.13 6.67
C LEU A 41 -8.21 -1.07 6.33
N GLY A 42 -9.16 -0.59 5.51
CA GLY A 42 -10.35 -1.32 5.08
C GLY A 42 -11.43 -1.51 6.14
N PRO A 43 -12.33 -0.50 6.36
CA PRO A 43 -13.55 -0.70 7.16
C PRO A 43 -14.58 -1.56 6.44
N ALA A 44 -14.30 -1.91 5.20
CA ALA A 44 -15.12 -2.74 4.33
C ALA A 44 -14.25 -3.56 3.39
N HIS A 45 -14.83 -4.54 2.69
CA HIS A 45 -14.12 -5.35 1.69
C HIS A 45 -15.01 -5.73 0.50
N GLN A 46 -14.39 -6.16 -0.58
CA GLN A 46 -15.09 -6.66 -1.76
C GLN A 46 -15.79 -8.00 -1.47
N ALA A 47 -17.00 -8.19 -2.03
CA ALA A 47 -17.76 -9.41 -1.86
C ALA A 47 -17.14 -10.62 -2.58
N THR A 48 -16.51 -10.36 -3.72
CA THR A 48 -15.98 -11.39 -4.62
C THR A 48 -14.55 -11.12 -5.01
N ALA A 49 -13.77 -12.19 -5.18
CA ALA A 49 -12.43 -12.08 -5.74
C ALA A 49 -12.50 -11.50 -7.17
N ASN A 50 -11.49 -10.72 -7.55
CA ASN A 50 -11.40 -10.08 -8.88
C ASN A 50 -12.59 -9.19 -9.22
N ALA A 51 -13.24 -8.59 -8.24
CA ALA A 51 -14.34 -7.66 -8.49
C ALA A 51 -13.93 -6.47 -9.38
N GLY A 52 -12.62 -6.16 -9.44
CA GLY A 52 -11.96 -5.43 -10.55
C GLY A 52 -12.33 -3.96 -10.70
N ALA A 53 -13.26 -3.45 -9.92
CA ALA A 53 -13.76 -2.10 -10.10
C ALA A 53 -13.30 -1.18 -8.97
N CYS A 54 -12.95 0.06 -9.30
CA CYS A 54 -13.00 1.18 -8.38
C CYS A 54 -14.45 1.44 -7.97
N GLY A 55 -15.07 0.46 -7.34
CA GLY A 55 -16.44 0.54 -6.86
C GLY A 55 -16.47 0.73 -5.35
N LYS A 56 -17.61 1.16 -4.83
CA LYS A 56 -17.84 1.12 -3.39
C LYS A 56 -17.73 -0.32 -2.90
N PRO A 57 -17.03 -0.57 -1.77
CA PRO A 57 -16.94 -1.91 -1.20
C PRO A 57 -18.34 -2.45 -0.91
N ALA A 58 -18.54 -3.73 -1.19
CA ALA A 58 -19.87 -4.35 -1.08
C ALA A 58 -20.22 -4.71 0.37
N PHE A 59 -19.23 -4.97 1.23
CA PHE A 59 -19.41 -5.38 2.61
C PHE A 59 -18.65 -4.51 3.59
N ALA A 60 -19.34 -3.98 4.59
CA ALA A 60 -18.70 -3.43 5.77
C ALA A 60 -18.10 -4.55 6.62
N VAL A 61 -16.94 -4.32 7.19
CA VAL A 61 -16.37 -5.13 8.27
C VAL A 61 -17.04 -4.65 9.55
N LYS A 62 -18.20 -5.23 9.88
CA LYS A 62 -19.06 -4.76 10.97
C LYS A 62 -18.55 -5.14 12.34
N ASP A 63 -17.83 -6.24 12.42
CA ASP A 63 -17.33 -6.74 13.68
C ASP A 63 -16.02 -6.04 14.05
N VAL A 64 -15.78 -5.88 15.35
CA VAL A 64 -14.48 -5.44 15.85
C VAL A 64 -13.43 -6.48 15.42
N PRO A 65 -12.36 -6.06 14.76
CA PRO A 65 -11.76 -4.73 14.76
C PRO A 65 -12.21 -3.78 13.64
N ASN A 66 -13.22 -4.07 12.86
CA ASN A 66 -13.70 -3.33 11.69
C ASN A 66 -12.59 -2.91 10.68
N SER A 67 -11.56 -3.72 10.57
CA SER A 67 -10.42 -3.51 9.67
C SER A 67 -10.11 -4.78 8.88
N ASN A 68 -10.24 -4.70 7.56
CA ASN A 68 -9.91 -5.80 6.66
C ASN A 68 -8.44 -6.21 6.79
N LEU A 69 -7.52 -5.24 6.92
CA LEU A 69 -6.11 -5.48 7.13
C LEU A 69 -5.85 -6.34 8.38
N ALA A 70 -6.45 -5.97 9.52
CA ALA A 70 -6.23 -6.69 10.78
C ALA A 70 -6.84 -8.10 10.75
N THR A 71 -8.04 -8.27 10.15
CA THR A 71 -8.66 -9.60 10.00
C THR A 71 -7.88 -10.50 9.06
N ILE A 72 -7.29 -9.94 7.98
CA ILE A 72 -6.41 -10.70 7.08
C ILE A 72 -5.14 -11.13 7.83
N ALA A 73 -4.46 -10.22 8.52
CA ALA A 73 -3.24 -10.53 9.26
C ALA A 73 -3.48 -11.59 10.33
N ALA A 74 -4.55 -11.47 11.12
CA ALA A 74 -4.93 -12.46 12.14
C ALA A 74 -5.25 -13.83 11.50
N GLY A 75 -6.11 -13.87 10.49
CA GLY A 75 -6.54 -15.11 9.83
C GLY A 75 -5.43 -15.82 9.04
N LYS A 76 -4.43 -15.08 8.57
CA LYS A 76 -3.25 -15.64 7.87
C LYS A 76 -2.06 -15.86 8.80
N GLN A 77 -2.14 -15.49 10.06
CA GLN A 77 -1.03 -15.48 11.01
C GLN A 77 0.19 -14.69 10.47
N ALA A 78 -0.09 -13.67 9.67
CA ALA A 78 0.91 -12.85 9.02
C ALA A 78 1.44 -11.79 9.98
N LYS A 79 2.72 -11.42 9.84
CA LYS A 79 3.27 -10.24 10.52
C LYS A 79 2.63 -8.98 9.95
N ILE A 80 2.52 -7.92 10.75
CA ILE A 80 2.28 -6.57 10.24
C ILE A 80 3.56 -5.77 10.49
N LEU A 81 4.10 -5.15 9.44
CA LEU A 81 5.20 -4.20 9.57
C LEU A 81 4.62 -2.80 9.39
N ALA A 82 4.77 -1.96 10.41
CA ALA A 82 4.22 -0.62 10.42
C ALA A 82 5.19 0.39 11.01
N GLY A 83 5.20 1.59 10.46
CA GLY A 83 5.93 2.72 11.00
C GLY A 83 5.18 3.42 12.13
N SER A 84 5.87 4.37 12.78
CA SER A 84 5.26 5.32 13.73
C SER A 84 4.47 4.66 14.87
N ASP A 85 3.43 5.33 15.35
CA ASP A 85 2.58 4.80 16.42
C ASP A 85 1.46 3.87 15.90
N MET A 86 1.40 3.67 14.59
CA MET A 86 0.48 2.70 13.97
C MET A 86 0.62 1.29 14.55
N HIS A 87 1.83 0.89 14.98
CA HIS A 87 2.05 -0.44 15.53
C HIS A 87 1.22 -0.71 16.81
N LEU A 88 1.06 0.26 17.70
CA LEU A 88 0.24 0.12 18.91
C LEU A 88 -1.24 -0.02 18.56
N PHE A 89 -1.73 0.83 17.66
CA PHE A 89 -3.09 0.78 17.17
C PHE A 89 -3.40 -0.56 16.50
N LEU A 90 -2.52 -1.02 15.60
CA LEU A 90 -2.70 -2.29 14.89
C LEU A 90 -2.59 -3.51 15.80
N ALA A 91 -1.72 -3.49 16.83
CA ALA A 91 -1.64 -4.55 17.83
C ALA A 91 -2.98 -4.75 18.55
N GLY A 92 -3.65 -3.65 18.91
CA GLY A 92 -5.01 -3.69 19.46
C GLY A 92 -6.03 -4.28 18.47
N LYS A 93 -5.95 -3.91 17.19
CA LYS A 93 -6.85 -4.41 16.15
C LYS A 93 -6.64 -5.91 15.84
N VAL A 94 -5.39 -6.35 15.79
CA VAL A 94 -5.06 -7.79 15.61
C VAL A 94 -5.56 -8.61 16.79
N LYS A 95 -5.37 -8.14 18.03
CA LYS A 95 -5.92 -8.79 19.24
C LYS A 95 -7.44 -8.91 19.16
N ALA A 96 -8.12 -7.84 18.77
CA ALA A 96 -9.58 -7.83 18.61
C ALA A 96 -10.07 -8.79 17.50
N ALA A 97 -9.23 -9.04 16.48
CA ALA A 97 -9.48 -10.02 15.42
C ALA A 97 -9.14 -11.48 15.85
N GLY A 98 -8.75 -11.72 17.08
CA GLY A 98 -8.36 -13.04 17.58
C GLY A 98 -6.92 -13.47 17.23
N GLY A 99 -6.10 -12.54 16.71
CA GLY A 99 -4.68 -12.77 16.45
C GLY A 99 -3.79 -12.42 17.65
N ASP A 100 -2.49 -12.71 17.51
CA ASP A 100 -1.48 -12.34 18.51
C ASP A 100 -1.00 -10.89 18.25
N PRO A 101 -1.10 -9.96 19.23
CA PRO A 101 -0.55 -8.61 19.10
C PRO A 101 0.94 -8.57 18.73
N LYS A 102 1.71 -9.62 19.07
CA LYS A 102 3.13 -9.76 18.71
C LYS A 102 3.35 -9.94 17.20
N GLN A 103 2.30 -10.19 16.41
CA GLN A 103 2.39 -10.16 14.96
C GLN A 103 2.76 -8.76 14.43
N VAL A 104 2.48 -7.71 15.20
CA VAL A 104 2.76 -6.33 14.79
C VAL A 104 4.16 -5.92 15.20
N GLN A 105 4.99 -5.61 14.21
CA GLN A 105 6.38 -5.21 14.37
C GLN A 105 6.55 -3.76 13.94
N LEU A 106 7.15 -2.94 14.81
CA LEU A 106 7.55 -1.58 14.48
C LEU A 106 8.79 -1.57 13.59
N VAL A 107 8.73 -0.79 12.52
CA VAL A 107 9.90 -0.49 11.65
C VAL A 107 9.99 1.02 11.49
N ARG A 108 10.97 1.66 12.15
CA ARG A 108 11.19 3.11 12.06
C ARG A 108 12.04 3.47 10.86
N PHE A 109 11.97 4.72 10.44
CA PHE A 109 12.82 5.26 9.36
C PHE A 109 14.31 4.98 9.61
N GLY A 110 14.99 4.48 8.58
CA GLY A 110 16.38 4.07 8.65
C GLY A 110 16.61 2.66 9.22
N ALA A 111 15.58 2.00 9.75
CA ALA A 111 15.64 0.59 10.12
C ALA A 111 15.21 -0.32 8.96
N MET A 112 15.62 -1.58 9.02
CA MET A 112 15.20 -2.63 8.09
C MET A 112 14.83 -3.88 8.87
N ALA A 113 13.61 -4.35 8.68
CA ALA A 113 13.15 -5.65 9.14
C ALA A 113 13.34 -6.72 8.05
N LYS A 114 13.24 -8.00 8.43
CA LYS A 114 13.25 -9.12 7.49
C LYS A 114 11.96 -9.94 7.60
N VAL A 115 11.43 -10.32 6.43
CA VAL A 115 10.34 -11.28 6.28
C VAL A 115 10.79 -12.30 5.25
N GLY A 116 11.05 -13.55 5.68
CA GLY A 116 11.74 -14.50 4.79
C GLY A 116 13.07 -13.92 4.30
N GLY A 117 13.30 -13.97 3.01
CA GLY A 117 14.46 -13.36 2.35
C GLY A 117 14.31 -11.86 2.08
N VAL A 118 13.11 -11.28 2.22
CA VAL A 118 12.82 -9.90 1.84
C VAL A 118 13.20 -8.93 2.97
N GLY A 119 14.05 -7.95 2.65
CA GLY A 119 14.31 -6.79 3.51
C GLY A 119 13.23 -5.73 3.35
N VAL A 120 12.69 -5.20 4.45
CA VAL A 120 11.61 -4.21 4.47
C VAL A 120 12.05 -2.99 5.27
N ALA A 121 12.20 -1.86 4.62
CA ALA A 121 12.50 -0.57 5.25
C ALA A 121 11.34 0.40 5.07
N THR A 122 11.11 1.28 6.06
CA THR A 122 10.20 2.41 5.92
C THR A 122 10.95 3.65 5.48
N VAL A 123 10.30 4.45 4.64
CA VAL A 123 10.80 5.75 4.15
C VAL A 123 9.74 6.83 4.39
N PRO A 124 10.11 8.11 4.52
CA PRO A 124 9.14 9.18 4.70
C PRO A 124 8.13 9.28 3.56
N ALA A 125 6.89 9.58 3.92
CA ALA A 125 5.83 10.01 3.01
C ALA A 125 5.23 11.32 3.55
N VAL A 126 4.79 12.20 2.65
CA VAL A 126 4.16 13.48 3.00
C VAL A 126 2.67 13.39 2.76
N HIS A 127 1.95 13.05 3.81
CA HIS A 127 0.50 12.88 3.82
C HIS A 127 -0.03 12.97 5.27
N THR A 128 -1.34 12.94 5.45
CA THR A 128 -1.95 12.83 6.79
C THR A 128 -2.02 11.37 7.23
N ASN A 129 -1.99 11.13 8.53
CA ASN A 129 -2.14 9.79 9.11
C ASN A 129 -3.18 9.82 10.24
N GLY A 130 -4.33 10.40 9.93
CA GLY A 130 -5.47 10.47 10.82
C GLY A 130 -6.32 9.22 10.71
N VAL A 131 -6.57 8.55 11.84
CA VAL A 131 -7.48 7.40 11.88
C VAL A 131 -8.93 7.88 11.96
N GLY A 132 -9.79 7.32 11.09
CA GLY A 132 -11.22 7.64 11.07
C GLY A 132 -11.93 7.20 12.35
N PRO A 133 -12.96 7.96 12.79
CA PRO A 133 -13.71 7.66 14.02
C PRO A 133 -14.33 6.25 14.04
N GLU A 134 -14.61 5.67 12.87
CA GLU A 134 -15.17 4.32 12.71
C GLU A 134 -14.24 3.19 13.19
N PHE A 135 -12.94 3.47 13.28
CA PHE A 135 -11.94 2.54 13.79
C PHE A 135 -11.69 2.65 15.29
N LEU A 136 -12.30 3.62 15.94
CA LEU A 136 -12.09 3.94 17.35
C LEU A 136 -13.24 3.43 18.22
N ASP A 137 -13.05 3.43 19.52
CA ASP A 137 -14.14 3.30 20.49
C ASP A 137 -15.21 4.35 20.21
N LYS A 138 -16.49 3.97 20.41
CA LYS A 138 -17.61 4.84 20.05
C LYS A 138 -17.55 6.19 20.77
N GLY A 139 -17.22 6.22 22.06
CA GLY A 139 -17.17 7.46 22.85
C GLY A 139 -16.08 8.40 22.33
N LEU A 140 -14.88 7.87 22.09
CA LEU A 140 -13.77 8.63 21.54
C LEU A 140 -14.06 9.06 20.08
N GLY A 141 -14.59 8.16 19.28
CA GLY A 141 -14.94 8.45 17.88
C GLY A 141 -15.99 9.56 17.75
N ASP A 142 -17.02 9.53 18.58
CA ASP A 142 -18.07 10.55 18.59
C ASP A 142 -17.53 11.92 19.06
N MET A 143 -16.67 11.92 20.08
CA MET A 143 -16.02 13.15 20.56
C MET A 143 -15.14 13.78 19.48
N LEU A 144 -14.30 13.01 18.81
CA LEU A 144 -13.44 13.51 17.73
C LEU A 144 -14.28 14.05 16.57
N ARG A 145 -15.32 13.31 16.16
CA ARG A 145 -16.21 13.74 15.08
C ARG A 145 -16.94 15.05 15.42
N ALA A 146 -17.44 15.18 16.64
CA ALA A 146 -18.15 16.37 17.09
C ALA A 146 -17.26 17.64 17.08
N ASN A 147 -15.95 17.47 17.20
CA ASN A 147 -14.96 18.56 17.19
C ASN A 147 -14.20 18.71 15.87
N GLY A 148 -14.53 17.94 14.83
CA GLY A 148 -13.83 17.98 13.54
C GLY A 148 -12.37 17.50 13.63
N LEU A 149 -12.06 16.60 14.56
CA LEU A 149 -10.73 16.07 14.81
C LEU A 149 -10.61 14.60 14.40
N THR A 150 -9.37 14.17 14.15
CA THR A 150 -8.99 12.76 13.97
C THR A 150 -7.86 12.39 14.91
N ALA A 151 -7.73 11.12 15.27
CA ALA A 151 -6.57 10.64 16.01
C ALA A 151 -5.40 10.47 15.05
N ASN A 152 -4.25 11.11 15.32
CA ASN A 152 -3.05 10.99 14.50
C ASN A 152 -2.16 9.86 15.03
N LEU A 153 -1.67 8.99 14.15
CA LEU A 153 -0.80 7.87 14.49
C LEU A 153 0.67 8.09 14.07
N GLY A 154 1.11 9.33 14.03
CA GLY A 154 2.46 9.71 13.62
C GLY A 154 2.59 9.87 12.09
N PRO A 155 3.82 10.02 11.55
CA PRO A 155 4.01 10.23 10.12
C PRO A 155 3.60 9.01 9.30
N PRO A 156 2.99 9.20 8.12
CA PRO A 156 2.78 8.14 7.15
C PRO A 156 4.12 7.65 6.60
N VAL A 157 4.13 6.47 6.00
CA VAL A 157 5.34 5.84 5.47
C VAL A 157 5.14 5.33 4.05
N GLY A 158 6.19 5.43 3.24
CA GLY A 158 6.41 4.53 2.11
C GLY A 158 7.28 3.35 2.55
N TYR A 159 7.46 2.39 1.66
CA TYR A 159 8.32 1.23 1.90
C TYR A 159 9.35 1.06 0.80
N VAL A 160 10.53 0.56 1.17
CA VAL A 160 11.49 -0.01 0.23
C VAL A 160 11.67 -1.48 0.55
N LEU A 161 11.40 -2.33 -0.43
CA LEU A 161 11.53 -3.78 -0.33
C LEU A 161 12.75 -4.24 -1.12
N ARG A 162 13.62 -5.04 -0.50
CA ARG A 162 14.76 -5.68 -1.17
C ARG A 162 14.48 -7.16 -1.31
N PHE A 163 14.28 -7.61 -2.52
CA PHE A 163 14.02 -9.00 -2.88
C PHE A 163 15.31 -9.80 -3.07
N THR A 164 15.21 -11.12 -2.96
CA THR A 164 16.37 -12.03 -3.04
C THR A 164 17.01 -12.06 -4.43
N ASN A 165 16.27 -11.73 -5.48
CA ASN A 165 16.79 -11.64 -6.84
C ASN A 165 17.49 -10.30 -7.16
N GLY A 166 17.61 -9.40 -6.19
CA GLY A 166 18.21 -8.07 -6.38
C GLY A 166 17.23 -6.96 -6.76
N LEU A 167 15.96 -7.27 -6.98
CA LEU A 167 14.92 -6.26 -7.19
C LEU A 167 14.75 -5.40 -5.94
N VAL A 168 14.70 -4.09 -6.12
CA VAL A 168 14.44 -3.12 -5.04
C VAL A 168 13.21 -2.30 -5.40
N VAL A 169 12.13 -2.51 -4.68
CA VAL A 169 10.83 -1.89 -4.96
C VAL A 169 10.56 -0.75 -3.99
N TYR A 170 10.23 0.42 -4.51
CA TYR A 170 9.64 1.52 -3.76
C TYR A 170 8.12 1.47 -3.84
N LEU A 171 7.45 1.38 -2.70
CA LEU A 171 6.01 1.53 -2.55
C LEU A 171 5.77 2.90 -1.90
N SER A 172 5.18 3.84 -2.63
CA SER A 172 5.11 5.24 -2.18
C SER A 172 4.22 5.45 -0.95
N GLY A 173 3.22 4.61 -0.76
CA GLY A 173 2.07 4.99 0.05
C GLY A 173 1.35 6.19 -0.56
N ASP A 174 0.54 6.84 0.20
CA ASP A 174 0.01 8.14 -0.17
C ASP A 174 1.02 9.22 0.20
N THR A 175 1.45 9.98 -0.79
CA THR A 175 2.48 11.00 -0.59
C THR A 175 2.37 12.15 -1.60
N GLY A 176 2.89 13.30 -1.21
CA GLY A 176 3.28 14.37 -2.11
C GLY A 176 4.70 14.18 -2.65
N ILE A 177 5.24 15.23 -3.28
CA ILE A 177 6.64 15.32 -3.70
C ILE A 177 7.50 15.59 -2.45
N THR A 178 8.60 14.84 -2.28
CA THR A 178 9.52 15.01 -1.17
C THR A 178 10.97 14.75 -1.59
N ALA A 179 11.92 15.46 -0.98
CA ALA A 179 13.35 15.32 -1.27
C ALA A 179 13.87 13.91 -0.95
N GLU A 180 13.25 13.21 0.00
CA GLU A 180 13.61 11.85 0.38
C GLU A 180 13.43 10.84 -0.75
N GLN A 181 12.57 11.14 -1.72
CA GLN A 181 12.43 10.31 -2.94
C GLN A 181 13.73 10.27 -3.76
N ASP A 182 14.51 11.36 -3.76
CA ASP A 182 15.85 11.37 -4.34
C ASP A 182 16.92 10.83 -3.37
N VAL A 183 17.06 11.46 -2.19
CA VAL A 183 18.23 11.16 -1.34
C VAL A 183 18.13 9.82 -0.63
N VAL A 184 16.94 9.39 -0.25
CA VAL A 184 16.72 8.13 0.48
C VAL A 184 16.35 7.00 -0.48
N VAL A 185 15.29 7.17 -1.28
CA VAL A 185 14.77 6.08 -2.12
C VAL A 185 15.75 5.76 -3.25
N ARG A 186 16.19 6.77 -4.00
CA ARG A 186 17.09 6.57 -5.14
C ARG A 186 18.54 6.34 -4.70
N ARG A 187 19.14 7.30 -3.99
CA ARG A 187 20.58 7.27 -3.76
C ARG A 187 20.99 6.25 -2.72
N HIS A 188 20.24 6.14 -1.60
CA HIS A 188 20.58 5.22 -0.52
C HIS A 188 20.09 3.80 -0.79
N TYR A 189 18.77 3.62 -1.03
CA TYR A 189 18.19 2.29 -1.23
C TYR A 189 18.34 1.77 -2.66
N LYS A 190 18.48 2.66 -3.66
CA LYS A 190 18.64 2.33 -5.08
C LYS A 190 17.45 1.57 -5.65
N ALA A 191 16.23 2.05 -5.35
CA ALA A 191 15.01 1.47 -5.88
C ALA A 191 15.03 1.46 -7.41
N ASN A 192 14.78 0.29 -8.00
CA ASN A 192 14.77 0.09 -9.44
C ASN A 192 13.39 -0.28 -10.01
N LEU A 193 12.39 -0.45 -9.15
CA LEU A 193 10.96 -0.48 -9.50
C LEU A 193 10.22 0.43 -8.52
N ALA A 194 9.26 1.23 -9.02
CA ALA A 194 8.42 2.06 -8.18
C ALA A 194 6.94 1.74 -8.36
N VAL A 195 6.18 1.75 -7.27
CA VAL A 195 4.71 1.81 -7.26
C VAL A 195 4.36 3.18 -6.70
N ILE A 196 3.78 4.05 -7.54
CA ILE A 196 3.56 5.48 -7.23
C ILE A 196 2.09 5.86 -7.28
N ASN A 197 1.63 6.61 -6.28
CA ASN A 197 0.29 7.16 -6.24
C ASN A 197 0.11 8.26 -7.30
N ILE A 198 -1.07 8.30 -7.93
CA ILE A 198 -1.45 9.28 -8.96
C ILE A 198 -2.85 9.88 -8.70
N GLY A 199 -3.28 9.92 -7.43
CA GLY A 199 -4.67 10.14 -7.03
C GLY A 199 -5.23 11.54 -7.20
N ASP A 200 -4.37 12.54 -7.42
CA ASP A 200 -4.72 13.96 -7.55
C ASP A 200 -5.53 14.49 -6.34
N VAL A 201 -5.44 15.76 -6.01
CA VAL A 201 -6.04 16.41 -4.84
C VAL A 201 -5.62 15.77 -3.50
N PHE A 202 -5.74 14.45 -3.35
CA PHE A 202 -5.41 13.72 -2.11
C PHE A 202 -3.93 13.33 -2.03
N THR A 203 -3.28 13.12 -3.18
CA THR A 203 -1.88 12.71 -3.33
C THR A 203 -1.24 13.46 -4.50
N THR A 204 -0.03 13.07 -4.95
CA THR A 204 0.48 13.59 -6.21
C THR A 204 -0.51 13.37 -7.35
N GLY A 205 -0.66 14.36 -8.21
CA GLY A 205 -1.36 14.22 -9.48
C GLY A 205 -0.51 13.47 -10.51
N PRO A 206 -1.08 13.14 -11.68
CA PRO A 206 -0.37 12.39 -12.73
C PRO A 206 0.93 13.05 -13.21
N THR A 207 0.95 14.37 -13.36
CA THR A 207 2.13 15.13 -13.82
C THR A 207 3.20 15.20 -12.76
N GLU A 208 2.81 15.42 -11.52
CA GLU A 208 3.70 15.49 -10.36
C GLU A 208 4.29 14.11 -10.05
N ALA A 209 3.51 13.04 -10.21
CA ALA A 209 3.99 11.67 -10.08
C ALA A 209 4.99 11.31 -11.19
N ALA A 210 4.75 11.76 -12.43
CA ALA A 210 5.72 11.60 -13.52
C ALA A 210 7.03 12.33 -13.21
N TYR A 211 6.97 13.56 -12.69
CA TYR A 211 8.17 14.29 -12.22
C TYR A 211 8.91 13.51 -11.12
N VAL A 212 8.21 12.97 -10.13
CA VAL A 212 8.83 12.14 -9.08
C VAL A 212 9.57 10.95 -9.67
N ILE A 213 8.96 10.26 -10.64
CA ILE A 213 9.56 9.09 -11.28
C ILE A 213 10.75 9.47 -12.14
N ASP A 214 10.60 10.44 -13.03
CA ASP A 214 11.61 10.79 -14.02
C ASP A 214 12.80 11.56 -13.42
N GLU A 215 12.56 12.40 -12.39
CA GLU A 215 13.59 13.29 -11.87
C GLU A 215 14.12 12.90 -10.48
N LEU A 216 13.28 12.31 -9.62
CA LEU A 216 13.69 12.00 -8.24
C LEU A 216 14.04 10.52 -8.07
N VAL A 217 13.14 9.58 -8.33
CA VAL A 217 13.37 8.15 -8.06
C VAL A 217 14.19 7.49 -9.17
N LYS A 218 13.93 7.81 -10.43
CA LYS A 218 14.61 7.28 -11.63
C LYS A 218 14.73 5.75 -11.64
N PRO A 219 13.62 5.01 -11.47
CA PRO A 219 13.64 3.54 -11.50
C PRO A 219 13.75 3.01 -12.93
N ALA A 220 13.97 1.71 -13.11
CA ALA A 220 13.94 1.06 -14.42
C ALA A 220 12.50 0.91 -14.96
N ALA A 221 11.51 0.82 -14.06
CA ALA A 221 10.09 0.76 -14.41
C ALA A 221 9.22 1.32 -13.29
N VAL A 222 7.96 1.67 -13.63
CA VAL A 222 6.97 2.19 -12.69
C VAL A 222 5.60 1.55 -12.87
N ILE A 223 4.88 1.39 -11.77
CA ILE A 223 3.48 0.96 -11.72
C ILE A 223 2.66 2.11 -11.09
N PRO A 224 1.73 2.74 -11.82
CA PRO A 224 0.82 3.72 -11.22
C PRO A 224 -0.18 3.03 -10.29
N SER A 225 -0.46 3.66 -9.16
CA SER A 225 -1.41 3.19 -8.16
C SER A 225 -2.32 4.32 -7.69
N HIS A 226 -3.34 4.00 -6.91
CA HIS A 226 -4.21 4.96 -6.23
C HIS A 226 -4.81 6.03 -7.18
N ALA A 227 -5.28 5.62 -8.36
CA ALA A 227 -5.82 6.56 -9.36
C ALA A 227 -7.17 7.19 -8.96
N ASN A 228 -7.88 6.61 -7.97
CA ASN A 228 -9.19 7.06 -7.48
C ASN A 228 -10.27 7.13 -8.57
N GLU A 229 -10.14 6.33 -9.61
CA GLU A 229 -11.10 6.23 -10.72
C GLU A 229 -11.00 4.89 -11.43
N VAL A 230 -12.01 4.57 -12.23
CA VAL A 230 -11.94 3.42 -13.15
C VAL A 230 -10.98 3.79 -14.28
N ALA A 231 -9.79 3.21 -14.26
CA ALA A 231 -8.70 3.56 -15.19
C ALA A 231 -8.66 2.69 -16.45
N THR A 232 -9.30 1.51 -16.43
CA THR A 232 -9.23 0.56 -17.55
C THR A 232 -10.58 -0.03 -17.88
N GLN A 233 -10.79 -0.33 -19.16
CA GLN A 233 -11.93 -1.08 -19.66
C GLN A 233 -11.44 -2.13 -20.67
N GLY A 234 -11.83 -3.39 -20.48
CA GLY A 234 -11.38 -4.49 -21.34
C GLY A 234 -9.85 -4.65 -21.37
N GLY A 235 -9.16 -4.31 -20.29
CA GLY A 235 -7.69 -4.35 -20.18
C GLY A 235 -6.96 -3.19 -20.84
N LYS A 236 -7.67 -2.19 -21.40
CA LYS A 236 -7.09 -0.99 -22.01
C LYS A 236 -7.32 0.23 -21.14
N VAL A 237 -6.35 1.13 -21.10
CA VAL A 237 -6.46 2.41 -20.40
C VAL A 237 -7.55 3.27 -21.05
N ILE A 238 -8.41 3.85 -20.23
CA ILE A 238 -9.48 4.76 -20.68
C ILE A 238 -8.87 6.13 -20.93
N PRO A 239 -9.05 6.69 -22.14
CA PRO A 239 -8.52 8.02 -22.48
C PRO A 239 -9.03 9.12 -21.53
N GLY A 240 -8.15 10.07 -21.18
CA GLY A 240 -8.46 11.21 -20.31
C GLY A 240 -8.46 10.92 -18.81
N THR A 241 -8.30 9.67 -18.40
CA THR A 241 -8.15 9.31 -16.98
C THR A 241 -6.81 9.80 -16.42
N ARG A 242 -6.68 9.81 -15.08
CA ARG A 242 -5.39 10.08 -14.40
C ARG A 242 -4.31 9.11 -14.86
N THR A 243 -4.66 7.85 -15.00
CA THR A 243 -3.75 6.83 -15.53
C THR A 243 -3.31 7.14 -16.96
N ASP A 244 -4.22 7.53 -17.85
CA ASP A 244 -3.87 7.93 -19.22
C ASP A 244 -2.93 9.15 -19.24
N ARG A 245 -3.23 10.16 -18.41
CA ARG A 245 -2.39 11.35 -18.27
C ARG A 245 -0.98 11.02 -17.73
N PHE A 246 -0.91 10.15 -16.70
CA PHE A 246 0.37 9.70 -16.17
C PHE A 246 1.19 8.93 -17.22
N MET A 247 0.56 7.97 -17.93
CA MET A 247 1.22 7.18 -18.97
C MET A 247 1.76 8.03 -20.13
N LYS A 248 1.14 9.19 -20.40
CA LYS A 248 1.60 10.13 -21.40
C LYS A 248 2.70 11.09 -20.91
N ALA A 249 2.76 11.33 -19.61
CA ALA A 249 3.70 12.27 -19.01
C ALA A 249 5.02 11.63 -18.61
N VAL A 250 5.00 10.36 -18.14
CA VAL A 250 6.18 9.65 -17.65
C VAL A 250 7.03 9.12 -18.81
N HIS A 251 8.36 9.20 -18.66
CA HIS A 251 9.31 8.70 -19.68
C HIS A 251 9.86 7.31 -19.34
N VAL A 252 9.89 6.95 -18.06
CA VAL A 252 10.26 5.61 -17.61
C VAL A 252 9.20 4.59 -18.06
N PRO A 253 9.58 3.35 -18.48
CA PRO A 253 8.63 2.29 -18.78
C PRO A 253 7.59 2.13 -17.68
N ALA A 254 6.31 2.32 -18.02
CA ALA A 254 5.20 2.29 -17.09
C ALA A 254 4.23 1.14 -17.40
N HIS A 255 3.82 0.41 -16.37
CA HIS A 255 2.99 -0.78 -16.48
C HIS A 255 1.72 -0.62 -15.66
N VAL A 256 0.55 -0.67 -16.31
CA VAL A 256 -0.75 -0.51 -15.65
C VAL A 256 -1.18 -1.83 -15.01
N PRO A 257 -1.40 -1.88 -13.68
CA PRO A 257 -1.80 -3.10 -13.02
C PRO A 257 -3.26 -3.44 -13.36
N LEU A 258 -3.48 -4.67 -13.84
CA LEU A 258 -4.82 -5.18 -14.08
C LEU A 258 -5.21 -6.15 -12.96
N SER A 259 -6.40 -5.98 -12.40
CA SER A 259 -6.88 -6.84 -11.32
C SER A 259 -6.85 -8.32 -11.71
N GLY A 260 -6.27 -9.15 -10.84
CA GLY A 260 -6.13 -10.59 -11.06
C GLY A 260 -5.01 -11.00 -12.00
N ARG A 261 -4.24 -10.06 -12.55
CA ARG A 261 -3.05 -10.35 -13.36
C ARG A 261 -1.77 -10.21 -12.56
N THR A 262 -0.81 -11.08 -12.85
CA THR A 262 0.53 -11.05 -12.25
C THR A 262 1.52 -10.44 -13.24
N MET A 263 2.32 -9.50 -12.76
CA MET A 263 3.49 -8.97 -13.47
C MET A 263 4.76 -9.54 -12.83
N GLN A 264 5.75 -9.88 -13.63
CA GLN A 264 7.04 -10.38 -13.16
C GLN A 264 8.16 -9.41 -13.55
N PHE A 265 9.01 -9.10 -12.57
CA PHE A 265 10.15 -8.21 -12.76
C PHE A 265 11.44 -8.93 -12.40
N ASP A 266 12.49 -8.69 -13.20
CA ASP A 266 13.82 -9.17 -12.89
C ASP A 266 14.52 -8.32 -11.80
N GLY A 267 15.70 -8.74 -11.38
CA GLY A 267 16.49 -8.03 -10.35
C GLY A 267 16.92 -6.62 -10.77
N SER A 268 16.83 -6.27 -12.05
CA SER A 268 17.11 -4.92 -12.56
C SER A 268 15.88 -4.00 -12.59
N GLY A 269 14.71 -4.51 -12.23
CA GLY A 269 13.43 -3.78 -12.26
C GLY A 269 12.74 -3.78 -13.63
N ARG A 270 13.21 -4.58 -14.60
CA ARG A 270 12.55 -4.70 -15.91
C ARG A 270 11.45 -5.74 -15.87
N CYS A 271 10.34 -5.44 -16.51
CA CYS A 271 9.26 -6.42 -16.66
C CYS A 271 9.69 -7.54 -17.63
N VAL A 272 9.51 -8.77 -17.17
CA VAL A 272 9.84 -9.98 -17.96
C VAL A 272 8.61 -10.78 -18.35
N ALA A 273 7.47 -10.58 -17.69
CA ALA A 273 6.20 -11.20 -18.05
C ALA A 273 5.00 -10.44 -17.45
N GLY A 274 3.87 -10.49 -18.14
CA GLY A 274 2.56 -10.05 -17.64
C GLY A 274 2.29 -8.54 -17.62
N CYS A 275 3.15 -7.73 -18.22
CA CYS A 275 3.02 -6.25 -18.23
C CYS A 275 2.30 -5.67 -19.48
#